data_1c91f9862a63185ddc11d6a7024f1d2f
#
_entry.id   1c91f9862a63185ddc11d6a7024f1d2f
#
_cell.length_a   1.000
_cell.length_b   1.000
_cell.length_c   1.000
_cell.angle_alpha   90.00
_cell.angle_beta   90.00
_cell.angle_gamma   90.00
#
_symmetry.space_group_name_H-M   'P 1'
#
loop_
_entity.id
_entity.type
_entity.pdbx_description
1 polymer ?
#
loop_
_entity_poly.entity_id
_entity_poly.type
_entity_poly.pdbx_seq_one_letter_code
_entity_poly.pdbx_strand_id
1 'polypeptide(L)'
;MPGWILQSHDEPPITLRLPPGSIKTIGRTARADFIVDAALVSRLHCRLTADRSDQLIVEDLGSTNGTLVNGKRIDRVILRAGDRLKVGRVEFEVSDAWTVTPSSPEPSPTS
;
A
#
# COMPACT_ATOMS: atom_id res chain seq x y z
N MET A 1 -0.67 -0.49 -18.23
CA MET A 1 -1.11 -1.51 -17.29
C MET A 1 -1.34 -0.88 -15.93
N PRO A 2 -2.45 -1.19 -15.32
CA PRO A 2 -2.69 -0.63 -13.99
C PRO A 2 -1.74 -1.21 -12.97
N GLY A 3 -1.43 -0.41 -12.01
CA GLY A 3 -0.68 -0.78 -10.84
C GLY A 3 -1.35 -0.09 -9.67
N TRP A 4 -0.68 -0.09 -8.53
CA TRP A 4 -1.27 0.44 -7.31
C TRP A 4 -0.32 1.40 -6.64
N ILE A 5 -0.87 2.41 -6.00
CA ILE A 5 -0.11 3.33 -5.16
C ILE A 5 -0.80 3.39 -3.80
N LEU A 6 -0.01 3.25 -2.76
CA LEU A 6 -0.45 3.49 -1.40
C LEU A 6 0.28 4.72 -0.90
N GLN A 7 -0.47 5.67 -0.35
CA GLN A 7 0.12 6.92 0.08
C GLN A 7 -0.41 7.30 1.45
N SER A 8 0.51 7.66 2.34
CA SER A 8 0.14 8.13 3.67
C SER A 8 -0.12 9.63 3.64
N HIS A 9 -0.71 10.13 4.72
CA HIS A 9 -0.95 11.56 4.89
C HIS A 9 0.07 12.21 5.82
N ASP A 10 1.22 11.55 6.01
CA ASP A 10 2.29 12.10 6.84
C ASP A 10 3.00 13.26 6.13
N GLU A 11 3.80 13.99 6.86
CA GLU A 11 4.64 15.05 6.33
C GLU A 11 6.12 14.72 6.54
N PRO A 12 6.85 14.33 5.49
CA PRO A 12 6.38 14.12 4.11
C PRO A 12 5.59 12.81 3.98
N PRO A 13 4.75 12.68 2.95
CA PRO A 13 3.99 11.45 2.76
C PRO A 13 4.88 10.29 2.33
N ILE A 14 4.50 9.10 2.77
CA ILE A 14 5.14 7.86 2.36
C ILE A 14 4.35 7.32 1.17
N THR A 15 5.04 7.08 0.06
CA THR A 15 4.40 6.57 -1.16
C THR A 15 4.98 5.22 -1.51
N LEU A 16 4.10 4.23 -1.66
CA LEU A 16 4.48 2.87 -2.04
C LEU A 16 3.90 2.57 -3.41
N ARG A 17 4.76 2.22 -4.35
CA ARG A 17 4.35 1.92 -5.73
C ARG A 17 4.45 0.44 -5.99
N LEU A 18 3.36 -0.13 -6.50
CA LEU A 18 3.26 -1.55 -6.77
C LEU A 18 2.88 -1.77 -8.24
N PRO A 19 3.88 -1.94 -9.11
CA PRO A 19 3.58 -2.29 -10.50
C PRO A 19 2.90 -3.65 -10.59
N PRO A 20 2.17 -3.93 -11.68
CA PRO A 20 1.54 -5.24 -11.85
C PRO A 20 2.57 -6.36 -11.77
N GLY A 21 2.21 -7.41 -11.05
CA GLY A 21 3.08 -8.58 -10.87
C GLY A 21 4.11 -8.43 -9.75
N SER A 22 4.09 -7.32 -9.01
CA SER A 22 5.06 -7.12 -7.93
C SER A 22 4.56 -7.73 -6.63
N ILE A 23 5.50 -8.20 -5.83
CA ILE A 23 5.26 -8.69 -4.48
C ILE A 23 6.22 -7.93 -3.58
N LYS A 24 5.70 -7.16 -2.63
CA LYS A 24 6.52 -6.31 -1.78
C LYS A 24 6.08 -6.45 -0.33
N THR A 25 7.06 -6.45 0.55
CA THR A 25 6.80 -6.49 1.99
C THR A 25 6.94 -5.09 2.58
N ILE A 26 6.18 -4.83 3.62
CA ILE A 26 6.28 -3.61 4.43
C ILE A 26 6.80 -4.02 5.80
N GLY A 27 7.77 -3.28 6.31
CA GLY A 27 8.29 -3.51 7.63
C GLY A 27 9.18 -2.40 8.10
N ARG A 28 9.64 -2.51 9.35
CA ARG A 28 10.43 -1.46 9.99
C ARG A 28 11.93 -1.59 9.71
N THR A 29 12.36 -2.71 9.18
CA THR A 29 13.78 -2.97 8.98
C THR A 29 14.12 -3.15 7.51
N ALA A 30 15.42 -3.19 7.21
CA ALA A 30 15.92 -3.37 5.85
C ALA A 30 15.57 -4.72 5.24
N ARG A 31 14.97 -5.64 6.02
CA ARG A 31 14.47 -6.90 5.48
C ARG A 31 13.19 -6.71 4.66
N ALA A 32 12.51 -5.60 4.83
CA ALA A 32 11.31 -5.28 4.08
C ALA A 32 11.69 -4.57 2.78
N ASP A 33 10.86 -4.76 1.76
CA ASP A 33 11.03 -4.03 0.49
C ASP A 33 10.70 -2.56 0.67
N PHE A 34 9.62 -2.27 1.39
CA PHE A 34 9.26 -0.91 1.77
C PHE A 34 9.53 -0.75 3.25
N ILE A 35 10.51 0.09 3.58
CA ILE A 35 10.87 0.31 4.97
C ILE A 35 10.02 1.44 5.51
N VAL A 36 9.20 1.13 6.50
CA VAL A 36 8.36 2.11 7.19
C VAL A 36 8.84 2.13 8.65
N ASP A 37 9.72 3.06 8.94
CA ASP A 37 10.32 3.17 10.27
C ASP A 37 9.43 4.03 11.16
N ALA A 38 8.35 3.43 11.62
CA ALA A 38 7.36 4.12 12.44
C ALA A 38 6.97 3.26 13.61
N ALA A 39 6.35 3.89 14.61
CA ALA A 39 5.94 3.18 15.81
C ALA A 39 4.92 2.10 15.49
N LEU A 40 5.00 0.98 16.18
CA LEU A 40 4.08 -0.14 16.09
C LEU A 40 4.19 -0.93 14.78
N VAL A 41 5.16 -0.63 13.93
CA VAL A 41 5.43 -1.41 12.73
C VAL A 41 6.40 -2.53 13.09
N SER A 42 6.03 -3.77 12.77
CA SER A 42 6.89 -4.93 13.00
C SER A 42 8.03 -4.97 11.98
N ARG A 43 9.09 -5.72 12.28
CA ARG A 43 10.25 -5.84 11.38
C ARG A 43 9.85 -6.28 9.98
N LEU A 44 8.99 -7.30 9.90
CA LEU A 44 8.24 -7.63 8.70
C LEU A 44 6.78 -7.63 9.10
N HIS A 45 6.00 -6.72 8.55
CA HIS A 45 4.65 -6.48 9.03
C HIS A 45 3.59 -7.11 8.14
N CYS A 46 3.64 -6.81 6.85
CA CYS A 46 2.67 -7.37 5.91
C CYS A 46 3.28 -7.46 4.52
N ARG A 47 2.60 -8.17 3.65
CA ARG A 47 3.02 -8.36 2.26
C ARG A 47 1.91 -7.90 1.34
N LEU A 48 2.30 -7.14 0.32
CA LEU A 48 1.40 -6.67 -0.73
C LEU A 48 1.72 -7.40 -2.01
N THR A 49 0.70 -7.96 -2.64
CA THR A 49 0.84 -8.64 -3.92
C THR A 49 -0.07 -7.95 -4.93
N ALA A 50 0.52 -7.35 -5.97
CA ALA A 50 -0.21 -6.77 -7.07
C ALA A 50 -0.18 -7.80 -8.21
N ASP A 51 -1.25 -8.59 -8.33
CA ASP A 51 -1.23 -9.65 -9.32
C ASP A 51 -1.56 -9.10 -10.71
N ARG A 52 -1.39 -9.95 -11.72
CA ARG A 52 -1.54 -9.51 -13.10
C ARG A 52 -3.01 -9.39 -13.51
N SER A 53 -3.93 -9.90 -12.71
CA SER A 53 -5.36 -9.73 -12.96
C SER A 53 -5.90 -8.47 -12.30
N ASP A 54 -5.02 -7.55 -11.91
CA ASP A 54 -5.37 -6.23 -11.41
C ASP A 54 -5.99 -6.27 -10.02
N GLN A 55 -5.56 -7.22 -9.20
CA GLN A 55 -5.94 -7.29 -7.81
C GLN A 55 -4.76 -6.95 -6.92
N LEU A 56 -5.03 -6.25 -5.84
CA LEU A 56 -4.03 -5.98 -4.81
C LEU A 56 -4.43 -6.73 -3.55
N ILE A 57 -3.54 -7.60 -3.09
CA ILE A 57 -3.80 -8.43 -1.93
C ILE A 57 -2.84 -8.04 -0.83
N VAL A 58 -3.36 -7.87 0.39
CA VAL A 58 -2.53 -7.64 1.56
C VAL A 58 -2.64 -8.84 2.49
N GLU A 59 -1.50 -9.24 3.05
CA GLU A 59 -1.41 -10.38 3.96
C GLU A 59 -0.55 -9.99 5.16
N ASP A 60 -1.10 -10.18 6.37
CA ASP A 60 -0.35 -9.95 7.59
C ASP A 60 0.70 -11.04 7.78
N LEU A 61 1.90 -10.66 8.17
CA LEU A 61 3.00 -11.62 8.35
C LEU A 61 3.27 -11.88 9.83
N GLY A 62 2.21 -11.99 10.62
CA GLY A 62 2.36 -12.24 12.05
C GLY A 62 2.79 -11.01 12.82
N SER A 63 2.33 -9.84 12.40
CA SER A 63 2.72 -8.60 13.06
C SER A 63 2.21 -8.55 14.49
N THR A 64 2.94 -7.83 15.34
CA THR A 64 2.58 -7.70 16.75
C THR A 64 1.28 -6.93 16.93
N ASN A 65 1.10 -5.86 16.17
CA ASN A 65 -0.04 -4.96 16.34
C ASN A 65 -1.13 -5.17 15.30
N GLY A 66 -0.91 -6.05 14.32
CA GLY A 66 -1.90 -6.37 13.31
C GLY A 66 -1.86 -5.43 12.12
N THR A 67 -2.48 -5.88 11.04
CA THR A 67 -2.71 -5.12 9.83
C THR A 67 -4.20 -4.85 9.77
N LEU A 68 -4.58 -3.58 9.55
CA LEU A 68 -5.99 -3.19 9.54
C LEU A 68 -6.36 -2.67 8.16
N VAL A 69 -7.55 -3.02 7.72
CA VAL A 69 -8.13 -2.47 6.48
C VAL A 69 -9.46 -1.87 6.84
N ASN A 70 -9.60 -0.57 6.60
CA ASN A 70 -10.80 0.20 6.94
C ASN A 70 -11.18 0.01 8.42
N GLY A 71 -10.17 -0.03 9.28
CA GLY A 71 -10.34 -0.14 10.72
C GLY A 71 -10.53 -1.55 11.25
N LYS A 72 -10.51 -2.57 10.38
CA LYS A 72 -10.69 -3.96 10.79
C LYS A 72 -9.38 -4.73 10.65
N ARG A 73 -9.03 -5.47 11.68
CA ARG A 73 -7.85 -6.33 11.64
C ARG A 73 -8.10 -7.48 10.68
N ILE A 74 -7.12 -7.74 9.80
CA ILE A 74 -7.25 -8.77 8.77
C ILE A 74 -6.03 -9.70 8.79
N ASP A 75 -6.22 -10.91 8.27
CA ASP A 75 -5.11 -11.82 7.98
C ASP A 75 -4.71 -11.70 6.50
N ARG A 76 -5.69 -11.72 5.62
CA ARG A 76 -5.46 -11.62 4.18
C ARG A 76 -6.75 -11.14 3.52
N VAL A 77 -6.66 -10.04 2.77
CA VAL A 77 -7.82 -9.52 2.04
C VAL A 77 -7.38 -8.91 0.71
N ILE A 78 -8.34 -8.74 -0.19
CA ILE A 78 -8.15 -8.00 -1.42
C ILE A 78 -8.45 -6.53 -1.14
N LEU A 79 -7.50 -5.67 -1.48
CA LEU A 79 -7.65 -4.23 -1.34
C LEU A 79 -8.24 -3.65 -2.62
N ARG A 80 -8.98 -2.56 -2.45
CA ARG A 80 -9.58 -1.82 -3.56
C ARG A 80 -9.21 -0.36 -3.45
N ALA A 81 -9.33 0.36 -4.57
CA ALA A 81 -9.11 1.79 -4.56
C ALA A 81 -10.05 2.46 -3.54
N GLY A 82 -9.50 3.33 -2.73
CA GLY A 82 -10.23 3.98 -1.66
C GLY A 82 -10.12 3.31 -0.31
N ASP A 83 -9.64 2.07 -0.26
CA ASP A 83 -9.44 1.39 1.02
C ASP A 83 -8.30 2.05 1.80
N ARG A 84 -8.36 1.91 3.11
CA ARG A 84 -7.33 2.42 4.01
C ARG A 84 -6.63 1.26 4.68
N LEU A 85 -5.34 1.17 4.44
CA LEU A 85 -4.47 0.15 5.01
C LEU A 85 -3.68 0.77 6.15
N LYS A 86 -3.82 0.23 7.34
CA LYS A 86 -3.09 0.71 8.50
C LYS A 86 -2.04 -0.31 8.92
N VAL A 87 -0.80 0.15 8.95
CA VAL A 87 0.36 -0.64 9.34
C VAL A 87 1.03 0.10 10.50
N GLY A 88 0.92 -0.47 11.69
CA GLY A 88 1.37 0.24 12.88
C GLY A 88 0.59 1.54 13.05
N ARG A 89 1.30 2.65 13.13
CA ARG A 89 0.66 3.97 13.25
C ARG A 89 0.46 4.67 11.92
N VAL A 90 0.88 4.06 10.81
CA VAL A 90 0.82 4.69 9.51
C VAL A 90 -0.39 4.18 8.76
N GLU A 91 -1.21 5.09 8.27
CA GLU A 91 -2.37 4.75 7.46
C GLU A 91 -2.11 5.17 6.02
N PHE A 92 -2.32 4.25 5.10
CA PHE A 92 -2.16 4.47 3.67
C PHE A 92 -3.52 4.45 3.00
N GLU A 93 -3.71 5.35 2.05
CA GLU A 93 -4.85 5.28 1.16
C GLU A 93 -4.45 4.53 -0.10
N VAL A 94 -5.27 3.56 -0.50
CA VAL A 94 -5.01 2.73 -1.68
C VAL A 94 -5.62 3.41 -2.89
N SER A 95 -4.83 3.56 -3.94
CA SER A 95 -5.35 4.11 -5.18
C SER A 95 -4.83 3.32 -6.38
N ASP A 96 -5.66 3.31 -7.41
CA ASP A 96 -5.35 2.69 -8.70
C ASP A 96 -4.75 3.78 -9.58
N ALA A 97 -3.53 4.14 -9.27
CA ALA A 97 -2.97 5.38 -9.77
C ALA A 97 -2.47 5.29 -11.21
N TRP A 98 -2.29 4.10 -11.72
CA TRP A 98 -1.84 3.96 -13.10
C TRP A 98 -2.90 4.37 -14.10
N THR A 99 -4.17 4.35 -13.68
CA THR A 99 -5.24 4.82 -14.53
C THR A 99 -5.35 6.33 -14.54
N VAL A 100 -4.67 6.98 -13.60
CA VAL A 100 -4.72 8.43 -13.48
C VAL A 100 -3.69 9.10 -14.33
N THR A 101 -2.77 8.74 -14.74
CA THR A 101 -1.66 9.24 -15.49
C THR A 101 -1.34 10.61 -15.59
N PRO A 102 -1.26 10.74 -15.66
CA PRO A 102 -0.96 11.55 -15.73
C PRO A 102 -0.65 12.46 -16.02
N SER A 103 -0.97 12.25 -16.24
CA SER A 103 -0.78 12.90 -16.41
C SER A 103 -0.96 13.66 -16.52
N SER A 104 -1.21 13.59 -16.74
CA SER A 104 -1.34 14.30 -16.80
C SER A 104 -1.63 15.07 -16.82
N PRO A 105 -1.58 15.37 -17.07
CA PRO A 105 -1.82 16.10 -17.01
C PRO A 105 -2.43 16.70 -17.15
N GLU A 106 -2.58 16.61 -17.35
CA GLU A 106 -3.06 17.16 -17.33
C GLU A 106 -3.74 17.60 -17.52
N PRO A 107 -3.93 17.74 -17.73
CA PRO A 107 -4.59 18.17 -17.93
C PRO A 107 -5.26 18.41 -18.45
N SER A 108 -5.29 18.33 -18.65
CA SER A 108 -5.83 18.57 -18.91
C SER A 108 -6.53 18.66 -19.38
N PRO A 109 -6.74 18.82 -19.60
CA PRO A 109 -7.36 18.93 -20.01
C PRO A 109 -7.98 18.93 -20.60
N THR A 110 -7.96 18.94 -20.75
CA THR A 110 -8.27 18.90 -20.96
C THR A 110 -8.54 18.82 -21.24
N SER A 111 -8.46 18.84 -21.53
CA SER A 111 -8.28 18.72 -21.46
C SER A 111 -8.30 18.68 -21.50
#